data_abacb99a58a35a3ca903c02adcc10233
#
_entry.id   abacb99a58a35a3ca903c02adcc10233
#
_cell.length_a   1.000
_cell.length_b   1.000
_cell.length_c   1.000
_cell.angle_alpha   90.00
_cell.angle_beta   90.00
_cell.angle_gamma   90.00
#
_symmetry.space_group_name_H-M   'P 1'
#
loop_
_entity.id
_entity.type
_entity.pdbx_description
1 polymer ?
#
loop_
_entity_poly.entity_id
_entity_poly.type
_entity_poly.pdbx_seq_one_letter_code
_entity_poly.pdbx_strand_id
1 'polypeptide(L)'
;MRDQLKAAGLAVAVALSATGIAGCQSTDDNVLTIGATAAPPTLDLVSNAAAAIPQVLLYNVYETLVRVNDSGKLVGLLAKSWKLSDDGLRLTFRLDPNARFASGARVTSAAVKASLELMRGASASPVNQANLAAIKAIHTPD
;
A
#
# COMPACT_ATOMS: atom_id res chain seq x y z
N MET A 1 6.88 -42.80 76.76
CA MET A 1 7.72 -41.63 76.94
C MET A 1 8.12 -41.29 75.52
N ARG A 2 7.34 -40.53 74.85
CA ARG A 2 7.29 -39.09 74.60
C ARG A 2 8.59 -38.61 73.98
N ASP A 3 8.58 -38.50 72.72
CA ASP A 3 9.46 -37.57 72.03
C ASP A 3 8.86 -36.94 70.81
N GLN A 4 9.02 -35.70 70.81
CA GLN A 4 8.45 -34.72 69.85
C GLN A 4 9.23 -34.78 68.56
N LEU A 5 8.56 -35.13 67.43
CA LEU A 5 9.10 -34.88 66.13
C LEU A 5 8.70 -33.45 65.66
N LYS A 6 9.67 -32.60 65.66
CA LYS A 6 9.53 -31.26 65.08
C LYS A 6 9.62 -31.36 63.57
N ALA A 7 8.53 -31.11 62.92
CA ALA A 7 8.45 -30.97 61.46
C ALA A 7 9.09 -29.64 61.05
N ALA A 8 10.19 -29.70 60.30
CA ALA A 8 10.79 -28.55 59.64
C ALA A 8 10.10 -28.37 58.28
N GLY A 9 9.23 -27.37 58.20
CA GLY A 9 8.61 -27.00 56.95
C GLY A 9 9.59 -26.24 56.06
N LEU A 10 9.93 -26.82 54.92
CA LEU A 10 10.72 -26.17 53.88
C LEU A 10 9.79 -25.32 53.03
N ALA A 11 9.79 -24.02 53.23
CA ALA A 11 9.09 -23.07 52.39
C ALA A 11 9.92 -22.82 51.14
N VAL A 12 9.49 -23.39 50.00
CA VAL A 12 10.06 -23.07 48.69
C VAL A 12 9.39 -21.78 48.19
N ALA A 13 10.10 -20.66 48.27
CA ALA A 13 9.70 -19.40 47.68
C ALA A 13 9.95 -19.47 46.17
N VAL A 14 8.87 -19.66 45.38
CA VAL A 14 8.90 -19.50 43.92
C VAL A 14 8.90 -18.00 43.61
N ALA A 15 10.08 -17.46 43.33
CA ALA A 15 10.20 -16.11 42.75
C ALA A 15 9.70 -16.13 41.30
N LEU A 16 8.47 -15.70 41.07
CA LEU A 16 8.00 -15.36 39.72
C LEU A 16 8.76 -14.10 39.28
N SER A 17 9.81 -14.27 38.50
CA SER A 17 10.42 -13.21 37.74
C SER A 17 9.45 -12.81 36.61
N ALA A 18 8.64 -11.79 36.86
CA ALA A 18 7.91 -11.09 35.82
C ALA A 18 8.93 -10.36 34.93
N THR A 19 9.37 -11.05 33.85
CA THR A 19 10.04 -10.39 32.74
C THR A 19 8.99 -9.50 32.06
N GLY A 20 8.95 -8.25 32.49
CA GLY A 20 8.18 -7.22 31.81
C GLY A 20 8.68 -7.10 30.36
N ILE A 21 7.83 -7.43 29.44
CA ILE A 21 8.01 -7.04 28.03
C ILE A 21 7.92 -5.51 28.05
N ALA A 22 9.08 -4.85 28.14
CA ALA A 22 9.17 -3.41 27.90
C ALA A 22 8.86 -3.21 26.40
N GLY A 23 7.58 -3.08 26.09
CA GLY A 23 7.16 -2.55 24.79
C GLY A 23 7.80 -1.16 24.68
N CYS A 24 8.54 -0.93 23.61
CA CYS A 24 9.04 0.41 23.27
C CYS A 24 7.83 1.33 23.13
N GLN A 25 7.48 2.01 24.22
CA GLN A 25 6.56 3.14 24.18
C GLN A 25 7.35 4.32 23.62
N SER A 26 7.16 4.62 22.32
CA SER A 26 7.59 5.90 21.79
C SER A 26 6.73 6.97 22.46
N THR A 27 7.37 7.83 23.26
CA THR A 27 6.73 8.95 23.98
C THR A 27 6.41 10.14 23.08
N ASP A 28 6.41 9.97 21.76
CA ASP A 28 6.13 11.03 20.80
C ASP A 28 4.69 10.81 20.30
N ASP A 29 3.73 11.53 20.89
CA ASP A 29 2.29 11.42 20.61
C ASP A 29 1.91 11.73 19.15
N ASN A 30 2.86 12.21 18.33
CA ASN A 30 2.67 12.54 16.92
C ASN A 30 3.33 11.55 15.94
N VAL A 31 3.87 10.43 16.43
CA VAL A 31 4.53 9.42 15.58
C VAL A 31 3.64 8.21 15.39
N LEU A 32 3.20 7.96 14.14
CA LEU A 32 2.57 6.72 13.72
C LEU A 32 3.63 5.78 13.17
N THR A 33 3.88 4.66 13.87
CA THR A 33 4.78 3.61 13.38
C THR A 33 4.00 2.53 12.66
N ILE A 34 4.29 2.31 11.38
CA ILE A 34 3.66 1.27 10.55
C ILE A 34 4.70 0.21 10.24
N GLY A 35 4.42 -1.03 10.68
CA GLY A 35 5.24 -2.20 10.32
C GLY A 35 4.93 -2.66 8.90
N ALA A 36 5.96 -2.92 8.10
CA ALA A 36 5.85 -3.53 6.77
C ALA A 36 6.53 -4.90 6.76
N THR A 37 6.01 -5.81 5.93
CA THR A 37 6.55 -7.18 5.79
C THR A 37 7.92 -7.22 5.12
N ALA A 38 8.25 -6.20 4.34
CA ALA A 38 9.54 -6.03 3.70
C ALA A 38 9.81 -4.54 3.44
N ALA A 39 11.08 -4.15 3.51
CA ALA A 39 11.50 -2.81 3.09
C ALA A 39 11.47 -2.69 1.57
N PRO A 40 10.91 -1.61 1.00
CA PRO A 40 10.98 -1.37 -0.44
C PRO A 40 12.45 -1.10 -0.84
N PRO A 41 12.96 -1.76 -1.90
CA PRO A 41 14.33 -1.56 -2.35
C PRO A 41 14.57 -0.17 -2.94
N THR A 42 13.51 0.48 -3.37
CA THR A 42 13.46 1.84 -3.93
C THR A 42 12.05 2.40 -3.79
N LEU A 43 11.87 3.70 -3.97
CA LEU A 43 10.56 4.34 -4.07
C LEU A 43 10.15 4.59 -5.53
N ASP A 44 10.84 4.04 -6.49
CA ASP A 44 10.55 4.15 -7.92
C ASP A 44 9.64 3.00 -8.38
N LEU A 45 8.36 3.31 -8.59
CA LEU A 45 7.33 2.40 -9.13
C LEU A 45 7.52 2.11 -10.63
N VAL A 46 8.27 2.94 -11.36
CA VAL A 46 8.39 2.81 -12.81
C VAL A 46 9.42 1.73 -13.15
N SER A 47 10.63 1.88 -12.66
CA SER A 47 11.73 0.99 -13.00
C SER A 47 11.79 -0.30 -12.20
N ASN A 48 11.04 -0.38 -11.08
CA ASN A 48 11.08 -1.54 -10.19
C ASN A 48 9.66 -2.02 -9.84
N ALA A 49 9.43 -3.32 -9.99
CA ALA A 49 8.14 -3.97 -9.73
C ALA A 49 8.11 -4.80 -8.43
N ALA A 50 9.05 -4.57 -7.48
CA ALA A 50 9.05 -5.28 -6.20
C ALA A 50 7.75 -4.99 -5.42
N ALA A 51 7.10 -6.04 -4.93
CA ALA A 51 5.79 -5.95 -4.26
C ALA A 51 5.78 -5.04 -3.01
N ALA A 52 6.92 -4.87 -2.34
CA ALA A 52 7.04 -3.97 -1.19
C ALA A 52 6.88 -2.48 -1.56
N ILE A 53 7.14 -2.10 -2.82
CA ILE A 53 7.02 -0.70 -3.26
C ILE A 53 5.56 -0.24 -3.24
N PRO A 54 4.61 -0.90 -3.93
CA PRO A 54 3.21 -0.50 -3.88
C PRO A 54 2.58 -0.64 -2.49
N GLN A 55 3.04 -1.56 -1.63
CA GLN A 55 2.55 -1.67 -0.25
C GLN A 55 2.76 -0.37 0.55
N VAL A 56 3.84 0.34 0.31
CA VAL A 56 4.15 1.60 0.99
C VAL A 56 3.59 2.81 0.26
N LEU A 57 3.68 2.82 -1.08
CA LEU A 57 3.42 4.02 -1.88
C LEU A 57 2.01 4.11 -2.43
N LEU A 58 1.35 2.97 -2.73
CA LEU A 58 0.03 2.99 -3.34
C LEU A 58 -1.01 3.46 -2.32
N TYR A 59 -1.85 4.43 -2.73
CA TYR A 59 -2.85 5.13 -1.91
C TYR A 59 -2.31 6.03 -0.80
N ASN A 60 -0.98 6.05 -0.56
CA ASN A 60 -0.34 6.99 0.35
C ASN A 60 0.34 8.15 -0.40
N VAL A 61 0.96 7.84 -1.53
CA VAL A 61 1.71 8.79 -2.38
C VAL A 61 1.16 8.81 -3.80
N TYR A 62 0.84 7.63 -4.32
CA TYR A 62 0.26 7.46 -5.66
C TYR A 62 -1.17 6.98 -5.58
N GLU A 63 -2.00 7.50 -6.47
CA GLU A 63 -3.38 7.06 -6.65
C GLU A 63 -3.56 6.43 -8.02
N THR A 64 -4.56 5.56 -8.12
CA THR A 64 -4.96 4.89 -9.37
C THR A 64 -6.25 5.48 -9.92
N LEU A 65 -6.55 5.22 -11.19
CA LEU A 65 -7.86 5.61 -11.78
C LEU A 65 -9.01 4.92 -11.05
N VAL A 66 -8.83 3.65 -10.74
CA VAL A 66 -9.79 2.80 -10.04
C VAL A 66 -9.06 1.91 -9.05
N ARG A 67 -9.76 1.42 -8.03
CA ARG A 67 -9.22 0.46 -7.07
C ARG A 67 -10.21 -0.67 -6.80
N VAL A 68 -9.73 -1.77 -6.28
CA VAL A 68 -10.57 -2.83 -5.72
C VAL A 68 -10.82 -2.50 -4.26
N ASN A 69 -12.09 -2.51 -3.84
CA ASN A 69 -12.46 -2.31 -2.44
C ASN A 69 -12.42 -3.64 -1.64
N ASP A 70 -12.69 -3.57 -0.34
CA ASP A 70 -12.65 -4.70 0.58
C ASP A 70 -13.66 -5.82 0.23
N SER A 71 -14.70 -5.49 -0.54
CA SER A 71 -15.68 -6.46 -1.06
C SER A 71 -15.26 -7.05 -2.42
N GLY A 72 -14.05 -6.81 -2.90
CA GLY A 72 -13.56 -7.28 -4.19
C GLY A 72 -14.15 -6.57 -5.40
N LYS A 73 -14.88 -5.45 -5.22
CA LYS A 73 -15.49 -4.68 -6.30
C LYS A 73 -14.58 -3.56 -6.78
N LEU A 74 -14.57 -3.34 -8.09
CA LEU A 74 -13.91 -2.20 -8.70
C LEU A 74 -14.68 -0.92 -8.40
N VAL A 75 -14.00 0.07 -7.81
CA VAL A 75 -14.55 1.40 -7.49
C VAL A 75 -13.65 2.50 -8.04
N GLY A 76 -14.25 3.66 -8.31
CA GLY A 76 -13.50 4.83 -8.79
C GLY A 76 -12.61 5.42 -7.70
N LEU A 77 -11.48 6.00 -8.13
CA LEU A 77 -10.59 6.82 -7.32
C LEU A 77 -10.33 8.14 -8.05
N LEU A 78 -9.32 8.24 -8.93
CA LEU A 78 -9.14 9.40 -9.80
C LEU A 78 -10.17 9.46 -10.94
N ALA A 79 -10.80 8.32 -11.30
CA ALA A 79 -11.89 8.27 -12.26
C ALA A 79 -13.24 8.10 -11.55
N LYS A 80 -14.22 8.93 -11.88
CA LYS A 80 -15.62 8.80 -11.39
C LYS A 80 -16.36 7.64 -12.04
N SER A 81 -16.05 7.34 -13.30
CA SER A 81 -16.70 6.28 -14.05
C SER A 81 -15.81 5.80 -15.20
N TRP A 82 -16.11 4.62 -15.68
CA TRP A 82 -15.48 4.05 -16.89
C TRP A 82 -16.47 3.24 -17.67
N LYS A 83 -16.20 3.08 -18.95
CA LYS A 83 -17.02 2.30 -19.88
C LYS A 83 -16.11 1.52 -20.82
N LEU A 84 -16.36 0.22 -20.91
CA LEU A 84 -15.82 -0.63 -21.97
C LEU A 84 -16.77 -0.56 -23.18
N SER A 85 -16.23 -0.41 -24.40
CA SER A 85 -17.02 -0.50 -25.63
C SER A 85 -17.54 -1.93 -25.85
N ASP A 86 -18.59 -2.06 -26.66
CA ASP A 86 -19.26 -3.34 -26.91
C ASP A 86 -18.32 -4.37 -27.59
N ASP A 87 -17.35 -3.89 -28.38
CA ASP A 87 -16.31 -4.71 -29.01
C ASP A 87 -15.14 -5.07 -28.06
N GLY A 88 -15.14 -4.54 -26.81
CA GLY A 88 -14.09 -4.77 -25.82
C GLY A 88 -12.75 -4.10 -26.13
N LEU A 89 -12.65 -3.29 -27.17
CA LEU A 89 -11.38 -2.74 -27.64
C LEU A 89 -11.08 -1.32 -27.14
N ARG A 90 -12.06 -0.64 -26.53
CA ARG A 90 -11.90 0.71 -26.01
C ARG A 90 -12.40 0.81 -24.57
N LEU A 91 -11.51 1.21 -23.67
CA LEU A 91 -11.84 1.53 -22.28
C LEU A 91 -11.74 3.04 -22.08
N THR A 92 -12.86 3.67 -21.76
CA THR A 92 -12.96 5.12 -21.56
C THR A 92 -13.13 5.42 -20.08
N PHE A 93 -12.31 6.30 -19.53
CA PHE A 93 -12.41 6.79 -18.16
C PHE A 93 -12.87 8.25 -18.16
N ARG A 94 -13.77 8.58 -17.24
CA ARG A 94 -14.13 9.97 -16.92
C ARG A 94 -13.47 10.34 -15.58
N LEU A 95 -12.52 11.25 -15.62
CA LEU A 95 -11.79 11.70 -14.43
C LEU A 95 -12.69 12.48 -13.47
N ASP A 96 -12.34 12.48 -12.18
CA ASP A 96 -12.94 13.37 -11.21
C ASP A 96 -12.45 14.81 -11.45
N PRO A 97 -13.33 15.78 -11.73
CA PRO A 97 -12.93 17.16 -11.96
C PRO A 97 -12.33 17.82 -10.70
N ASN A 98 -12.53 17.22 -9.53
CA ASN A 98 -11.97 17.69 -8.26
C ASN A 98 -10.64 17.04 -7.91
N ALA A 99 -10.19 16.03 -8.66
CA ALA A 99 -8.90 15.38 -8.42
C ALA A 99 -7.74 16.37 -8.55
N ARG A 100 -6.84 16.36 -7.56
CA ARG A 100 -5.68 17.24 -7.47
C ARG A 100 -4.44 16.46 -7.07
N PHE A 101 -3.31 16.89 -7.59
CA PHE A 101 -2.02 16.52 -7.05
C PHE A 101 -1.77 17.20 -5.70
N ALA A 102 -0.81 16.71 -4.93
CA ALA A 102 -0.39 17.34 -3.67
C ALA A 102 0.05 18.81 -3.83
N SER A 103 0.52 19.18 -5.02
CA SER A 103 0.83 20.57 -5.40
C SER A 103 -0.40 21.47 -5.57
N GLY A 104 -1.62 20.94 -5.53
CA GLY A 104 -2.88 21.64 -5.83
C GLY A 104 -3.24 21.66 -7.32
N ALA A 105 -2.34 21.28 -8.23
CA ALA A 105 -2.63 21.21 -9.66
C ALA A 105 -3.70 20.16 -9.97
N ARG A 106 -4.52 20.39 -11.00
CA ARG A 106 -5.57 19.45 -11.41
C ARG A 106 -4.97 18.19 -12.04
N VAL A 107 -5.56 17.04 -11.74
CA VAL A 107 -5.28 15.80 -12.48
C VAL A 107 -6.01 15.87 -13.83
N THR A 108 -5.25 15.88 -14.93
CA THR A 108 -5.78 15.98 -16.30
C THR A 108 -5.59 14.66 -17.04
N SER A 109 -6.35 14.47 -18.13
CA SER A 109 -6.20 13.33 -19.04
C SER A 109 -4.77 13.27 -19.62
N ALA A 110 -4.18 14.42 -19.93
CA ALA A 110 -2.79 14.52 -20.40
C ALA A 110 -1.79 14.01 -19.34
N ALA A 111 -1.98 14.36 -18.06
CA ALA A 111 -1.13 13.87 -16.98
C ALA A 111 -1.26 12.34 -16.78
N VAL A 112 -2.48 11.81 -16.86
CA VAL A 112 -2.73 10.37 -16.82
C VAL A 112 -2.05 9.66 -17.99
N LYS A 113 -2.18 10.20 -19.20
CA LYS A 113 -1.49 9.67 -20.39
C LYS A 113 0.03 9.65 -20.18
N ALA A 114 0.62 10.76 -19.73
CA ALA A 114 2.07 10.84 -19.50
C ALA A 114 2.53 9.77 -18.49
N SER A 115 1.78 9.55 -17.40
CA SER A 115 2.07 8.50 -16.41
C SER A 115 2.02 7.10 -17.02
N LEU A 116 0.99 6.78 -17.81
CA LEU A 116 0.86 5.47 -18.46
C LEU A 116 1.93 5.25 -19.53
N GLU A 117 2.29 6.29 -20.31
CA GLU A 117 3.38 6.20 -21.28
C GLU A 117 4.74 6.00 -20.60
N LEU A 118 4.98 6.62 -19.43
CA LEU A 118 6.17 6.38 -18.63
C LEU A 118 6.24 4.92 -18.17
N MET A 119 5.13 4.37 -17.67
CA MET A 119 5.05 2.99 -17.17
C MET A 119 5.18 1.92 -18.27
N ARG A 120 4.96 2.25 -19.54
CA ARG A 120 5.15 1.35 -20.68
C ARG A 120 6.43 1.64 -21.49
N GLY A 121 7.13 2.71 -21.14
CA GLY A 121 8.36 3.14 -21.82
C GLY A 121 9.56 2.24 -21.54
N ALA A 122 10.66 2.49 -22.27
CA ALA A 122 11.89 1.68 -22.17
C ALA A 122 12.54 1.69 -20.77
N SER A 123 12.29 2.74 -19.97
CA SER A 123 12.80 2.86 -18.60
C SER A 123 11.96 2.09 -17.57
N ALA A 124 10.77 1.62 -17.95
CA ALA A 124 9.89 0.90 -17.04
C ALA A 124 10.37 -0.54 -16.83
N SER A 125 10.01 -1.12 -15.69
CA SER A 125 10.30 -2.53 -15.43
C SER A 125 9.62 -3.42 -16.48
N PRO A 126 10.20 -4.59 -16.80
CA PRO A 126 9.58 -5.55 -17.73
C PRO A 126 8.16 -5.95 -17.33
N VAL A 127 7.88 -6.00 -16.02
CA VAL A 127 6.53 -6.31 -15.49
C VAL A 127 5.55 -5.19 -15.84
N ASN A 128 5.93 -3.92 -15.64
CA ASN A 128 5.09 -2.78 -15.98
C ASN A 128 4.83 -2.72 -17.49
N GLN A 129 5.85 -2.92 -18.30
CA GLN A 129 5.73 -2.99 -19.76
C GLN A 129 4.76 -4.11 -20.19
N ALA A 130 4.91 -5.31 -19.62
CA ALA A 130 4.05 -6.45 -19.93
C ALA A 130 2.59 -6.20 -19.55
N ASN A 131 2.34 -5.62 -18.37
CA ASN A 131 0.99 -5.29 -17.90
C ASN A 131 0.27 -4.29 -18.81
N LEU A 132 1.00 -3.40 -19.47
CA LEU A 132 0.44 -2.36 -20.32
C LEU A 132 0.59 -2.66 -21.84
N ALA A 133 1.15 -3.82 -22.20
CA ALA A 133 1.44 -4.19 -23.59
C ALA A 133 0.20 -4.23 -24.51
N ALA A 134 -0.97 -4.54 -23.94
CA ALA A 134 -2.24 -4.57 -24.68
C ALA A 134 -2.73 -3.17 -25.10
N ILE A 135 -2.27 -2.11 -24.44
CA ILE A 135 -2.69 -0.74 -24.77
C ILE A 135 -1.94 -0.29 -26.03
N LYS A 136 -2.68 -0.09 -27.13
CA LYS A 136 -2.10 0.35 -28.42
C LYS A 136 -1.99 1.88 -28.50
N ALA A 137 -2.99 2.59 -28.01
CA ALA A 137 -3.03 4.06 -28.02
C ALA A 137 -3.75 4.61 -26.79
N ILE A 138 -3.33 5.79 -26.37
CA ILE A 138 -3.99 6.55 -25.29
C ILE A 138 -4.41 7.90 -25.84
N HIS A 139 -5.70 8.13 -25.86
CA HIS A 139 -6.31 9.38 -26.31
C HIS A 139 -6.76 10.22 -25.14
N THR A 140 -6.63 11.52 -25.26
CA THR A 140 -7.00 12.52 -24.25
C THR A 140 -7.95 13.54 -24.92
N PRO A 141 -9.21 13.15 -25.18
CA PRO A 141 -10.21 14.10 -25.67
C PRO A 141 -10.61 14.99 -24.48
N ASP A 142 -10.27 16.23 -24.52
CA ASP A 142 -10.67 17.27 -23.56
C ASP A 142 -11.62 18.24 -24.24
#